data_1fc72207fb77ce559c5fbcc41c6fb6f1
#
_entry.id   1fc72207fb77ce559c5fbcc41c6fb6f1
#
_cell.length_a   1.000
_cell.length_b   1.000
_cell.length_c   1.000
_cell.angle_alpha   90.00
_cell.angle_beta   90.00
_cell.angle_gamma   90.00
#
_symmetry.space_group_name_H-M   'P 1'
#
loop_
_entity.id
_entity.type
_entity.pdbx_description
1 polymer ?
#
loop_
_entity_poly.entity_id
_entity_poly.type
_entity_poly.pdbx_seq_one_letter_code
_entity_poly.pdbx_strand_id
1 'polypeptide(L)'
;MSSPETPTCAPPRRARRKQARPGELLDAALSLFVEKGFAATRVEEVAARAGVSKGTLFLYFPSKQALFKAVVHENAGRHLREALGEVAGYTGSSAELLREFLRRWWTQYGSTPAAGLCKLIMGEAANFPDLARDYQEQVVQPSHELRAAPPVAKNA
;
A
#
# COMPACT_ATOMS: atom_id res chain seq x y z
N MET A 1 3.68 -7.43 62.76
CA MET A 1 4.40 -7.93 61.54
C MET A 1 3.60 -7.45 60.34
N SER A 2 4.01 -6.28 59.82
CA SER A 2 3.36 -5.65 58.67
C SER A 2 4.08 -6.07 57.41
N SER A 3 3.37 -6.68 56.47
CA SER A 3 3.88 -7.00 55.13
C SER A 3 3.89 -5.74 54.25
N PRO A 4 4.94 -5.48 53.45
CA PRO A 4 4.95 -4.35 52.54
C PRO A 4 4.19 -4.70 51.24
N GLU A 5 3.24 -3.85 50.90
CA GLU A 5 2.54 -3.86 49.60
C GLU A 5 3.52 -3.50 48.47
N THR A 6 3.64 -4.39 47.49
CA THR A 6 4.40 -4.16 46.26
C THR A 6 3.61 -3.20 45.36
N PRO A 7 4.21 -2.08 44.87
CA PRO A 7 3.53 -1.21 43.91
C PRO A 7 3.47 -1.90 42.55
N THR A 8 2.25 -2.15 42.07
CA THR A 8 1.98 -2.63 40.72
C THR A 8 2.42 -1.53 39.70
N CYS A 9 3.55 -1.78 39.08
CA CYS A 9 4.05 -0.92 38.00
C CYS A 9 3.13 -1.05 36.77
N ALA A 10 2.30 -0.05 36.53
CA ALA A 10 1.54 0.06 35.27
C ALA A 10 2.49 0.16 34.08
N PRO A 11 2.25 -0.57 32.96
CA PRO A 11 3.12 -0.50 31.80
C PRO A 11 3.16 0.94 31.26
N PRO A 12 4.35 1.42 30.82
CA PRO A 12 4.49 2.79 30.34
C PRO A 12 3.56 3.02 29.15
N ARG A 13 2.67 4.01 29.25
CA ARG A 13 1.91 4.54 28.11
C ARG A 13 2.92 4.90 27.01
N ARG A 14 2.94 4.11 25.93
CA ARG A 14 3.75 4.41 24.75
C ARG A 14 3.50 5.88 24.37
N ALA A 15 4.53 6.71 24.53
CA ALA A 15 4.48 8.10 24.12
C ALA A 15 4.11 8.13 22.63
N ARG A 16 2.95 8.69 22.29
CA ARG A 16 2.50 8.87 20.91
C ARG A 16 3.54 9.73 20.20
N ARG A 17 4.20 9.18 19.19
CA ARG A 17 5.14 9.94 18.35
C ARG A 17 4.37 11.10 17.69
N LYS A 18 4.84 12.33 17.88
CA LYS A 18 4.23 13.53 17.30
C LYS A 18 4.48 13.65 15.78
N GLN A 19 5.41 12.86 15.23
CA GLN A 19 5.75 12.85 13.80
C GLN A 19 5.79 11.40 13.31
N ALA A 20 4.72 10.97 12.62
CA ALA A 20 4.77 9.77 11.81
C ALA A 20 5.33 10.12 10.43
N ARG A 21 6.13 9.23 9.85
CA ARG A 21 6.44 9.33 8.42
C ARG A 21 5.18 8.97 7.64
N PRO A 22 4.85 9.68 6.55
CA PRO A 22 3.65 9.36 5.74
C PRO A 22 3.55 7.87 5.38
N GLY A 23 4.68 7.20 5.10
CA GLY A 23 4.71 5.77 4.81
C GLY A 23 4.18 4.88 5.95
N GLU A 24 4.50 5.18 7.21
CA GLU A 24 4.00 4.41 8.37
C GLU A 24 2.48 4.50 8.49
N LEU A 25 1.90 5.67 8.14
CA LEU A 25 0.45 5.86 8.08
C LEU A 25 -0.20 5.05 6.97
N LEU A 26 0.44 5.00 5.79
CA LEU A 26 -0.05 4.24 4.64
C LEU A 26 0.02 2.74 4.90
N ASP A 27 1.08 2.23 5.52
CA ASP A 27 1.23 0.82 5.88
C ASP A 27 0.18 0.38 6.91
N ALA A 28 -0.05 1.20 7.94
CA ALA A 28 -1.08 0.96 8.94
C ALA A 28 -2.49 0.98 8.32
N ALA A 29 -2.74 1.91 7.39
CA ALA A 29 -4.00 2.02 6.67
C ALA A 29 -4.21 0.83 5.73
N LEU A 30 -3.20 0.44 4.95
CA LEU A 30 -3.24 -0.73 4.07
C LEU A 30 -3.65 -1.98 4.83
N SER A 31 -2.96 -2.28 5.94
CA SER A 31 -3.25 -3.44 6.75
C SER A 31 -4.70 -3.46 7.23
N LEU A 32 -5.21 -2.33 7.75
CA LEU A 32 -6.59 -2.24 8.24
C LEU A 32 -7.63 -2.32 7.13
N PHE A 33 -7.38 -1.69 5.99
CA PHE A 33 -8.29 -1.76 4.84
C PHE A 33 -8.38 -3.18 4.28
N VAL A 34 -7.26 -3.91 4.24
CA VAL A 34 -7.27 -5.32 3.79
C VAL A 34 -7.93 -6.24 4.81
N GLU A 35 -7.71 -6.01 6.12
CA GLU A 35 -8.28 -6.81 7.20
C GLU A 35 -9.80 -6.65 7.33
N LYS A 36 -10.32 -5.40 7.26
CA LYS A 36 -11.69 -5.05 7.61
C LYS A 36 -12.53 -4.51 6.45
N GLY A 37 -11.90 -4.17 5.33
CA GLY A 37 -12.53 -3.43 4.25
C GLY A 37 -12.52 -1.92 4.50
N PHE A 38 -12.82 -1.15 3.45
CA PHE A 38 -12.84 0.31 3.53
C PHE A 38 -13.94 0.82 4.47
N ALA A 39 -15.16 0.31 4.34
CA ALA A 39 -16.31 0.80 5.10
C ALA A 39 -16.12 0.67 6.62
N ALA A 40 -15.66 -0.51 7.09
CA ALA A 40 -15.53 -0.82 8.51
C ALA A 40 -14.27 -0.21 9.17
N THR A 41 -13.27 0.21 8.38
CA THR A 41 -12.05 0.82 8.93
C THR A 41 -12.32 2.24 9.43
N ARG A 42 -11.89 2.52 10.65
CA ARG A 42 -11.97 3.85 11.26
C ARG A 42 -10.61 4.54 11.24
N VAL A 43 -10.59 5.84 10.98
CA VAL A 43 -9.36 6.65 10.93
C VAL A 43 -8.63 6.67 12.27
N GLU A 44 -9.38 6.57 13.38
CA GLU A 44 -8.83 6.46 14.73
C GLU A 44 -8.02 5.19 14.93
N GLU A 45 -8.46 4.07 14.34
CA GLU A 45 -7.74 2.79 14.40
C GLU A 45 -6.43 2.86 13.60
N VAL A 46 -6.46 3.51 12.44
CA VAL A 46 -5.26 3.75 11.63
C VAL A 46 -4.25 4.60 12.41
N ALA A 47 -4.70 5.72 12.97
CA ALA A 47 -3.85 6.59 13.77
C ALA A 47 -3.25 5.84 14.99
N ALA A 48 -4.07 5.04 15.69
CA ALA A 48 -3.63 4.24 16.82
C ALA A 48 -2.59 3.19 16.40
N ARG A 49 -2.80 2.49 15.28
CA ARG A 49 -1.87 1.48 14.75
C ARG A 49 -0.54 2.11 14.33
N ALA A 50 -0.57 3.29 13.72
CA ALA A 50 0.61 4.08 13.36
C ALA A 50 1.28 4.81 14.55
N GLY A 51 0.69 4.74 15.75
CA GLY A 51 1.24 5.35 16.96
C GLY A 51 1.12 6.87 17.01
N VAL A 52 0.19 7.48 16.27
CA VAL A 52 -0.04 8.93 16.21
C VAL A 52 -1.42 9.32 16.71
N SER A 53 -1.65 10.64 16.85
CA SER A 53 -2.99 11.17 17.12
C SER A 53 -3.83 11.22 15.85
N LYS A 54 -5.17 11.19 15.99
CA LYS A 54 -6.10 11.41 14.88
C LYS A 54 -5.84 12.76 14.20
N GLY A 55 -5.56 13.81 14.97
CA GLY A 55 -5.22 15.13 14.43
C GLY A 55 -3.96 15.12 13.58
N THR A 56 -2.92 14.37 13.99
CA THR A 56 -1.70 14.21 13.20
C THR A 56 -1.99 13.51 11.87
N LEU A 57 -2.83 12.47 11.87
CA LEU A 57 -3.22 11.79 10.63
C LEU A 57 -3.94 12.74 9.67
N PHE A 58 -4.88 13.55 10.18
CA PHE A 58 -5.63 14.52 9.36
C PHE A 58 -4.79 15.67 8.79
N LEU A 59 -3.61 15.95 9.36
CA LEU A 59 -2.65 16.89 8.74
C LEU A 59 -2.09 16.37 7.42
N TYR A 60 -1.96 15.03 7.26
CA TYR A 60 -1.45 14.40 6.06
C TYR A 60 -2.57 14.02 5.09
N PHE A 61 -3.68 13.53 5.62
CA PHE A 61 -4.79 12.98 4.82
C PHE A 61 -6.11 13.56 5.34
N PRO A 62 -6.72 14.52 4.62
CA PRO A 62 -7.89 15.27 5.09
C PRO A 62 -9.15 14.42 5.24
N SER A 63 -9.18 13.21 4.67
CA SER A 63 -10.31 12.30 4.78
C SER A 63 -9.86 10.83 4.68
N LYS A 64 -10.75 9.90 5.07
CA LYS A 64 -10.53 8.47 4.88
C LYS A 64 -10.38 8.10 3.40
N GLN A 65 -11.12 8.78 2.53
CA GLN A 65 -11.03 8.62 1.09
C GLN A 65 -9.66 9.08 0.57
N ALA A 66 -9.16 10.22 1.01
CA ALA A 66 -7.83 10.71 0.64
C ALA A 66 -6.73 9.76 1.11
N LEU A 67 -6.85 9.23 2.33
CA LEU A 67 -5.94 8.21 2.86
C LEU A 67 -5.97 6.93 2.00
N PHE A 68 -7.17 6.45 1.61
CA PHE A 68 -7.32 5.27 0.79
C PHE A 68 -6.73 5.46 -0.62
N LYS A 69 -7.00 6.59 -1.27
CA LYS A 69 -6.37 6.96 -2.55
C LYS A 69 -4.85 6.95 -2.47
N ALA A 70 -4.29 7.52 -1.41
CA ALA A 70 -2.84 7.54 -1.19
C ALA A 70 -2.27 6.13 -0.98
N VAL A 71 -2.95 5.24 -0.26
CA VAL A 71 -2.57 3.83 -0.09
C VAL A 71 -2.54 3.11 -1.44
N VAL A 72 -3.58 3.29 -2.27
CA VAL A 72 -3.64 2.69 -3.61
C VAL A 72 -2.50 3.19 -4.47
N HIS A 73 -2.30 4.50 -4.51
CA HIS A 73 -1.27 5.14 -5.32
C HIS A 73 0.15 4.69 -4.94
N GLU A 74 0.47 4.68 -3.65
CA GLU A 74 1.78 4.27 -3.17
C GLU A 74 2.06 2.79 -3.49
N ASN A 75 1.11 1.91 -3.20
CA ASN A 75 1.34 0.48 -3.36
C ASN A 75 1.28 0.04 -4.84
N ALA A 76 0.24 0.40 -5.57
CA ALA A 76 0.10 -0.01 -6.96
C ALA A 76 1.08 0.72 -7.89
N GLY A 77 1.26 2.03 -7.70
CA GLY A 77 2.14 2.85 -8.52
C GLY A 77 3.62 2.51 -8.35
N ARG A 78 4.06 2.20 -7.13
CA ARG A 78 5.44 1.79 -6.87
C ARG A 78 5.80 0.49 -7.57
N HIS A 79 5.00 -0.55 -7.37
CA HIS A 79 5.25 -1.87 -7.97
C HIS A 79 5.22 -1.84 -9.50
N LEU A 80 4.33 -1.02 -10.07
CA LEU A 80 4.31 -0.85 -11.51
C LEU A 80 5.58 -0.19 -12.03
N ARG A 81 6.03 0.91 -11.41
CA ARG A 81 7.27 1.60 -11.81
C ARG A 81 8.51 0.70 -11.71
N GLU A 82 8.61 -0.09 -10.64
CA GLU A 82 9.68 -1.07 -10.45
C GLU A 82 9.68 -2.11 -11.57
N ALA A 83 8.50 -2.69 -11.86
CA ALA A 83 8.34 -3.67 -12.93
C ALA A 83 8.67 -3.09 -14.32
N LEU A 84 8.27 -1.85 -14.60
CA LEU A 84 8.58 -1.16 -15.85
C LEU A 84 10.09 -0.92 -16.03
N GLY A 85 10.77 -0.50 -14.95
CA GLY A 85 12.22 -0.29 -14.97
C GLY A 85 13.00 -1.59 -15.25
N GLU A 86 12.55 -2.71 -14.71
CA GLU A 86 13.16 -4.01 -14.94
C GLU A 86 12.99 -4.51 -16.39
N VAL A 87 11.80 -4.35 -16.95
CA VAL A 87 11.52 -4.74 -18.35
C VAL A 87 12.36 -3.91 -19.33
N ALA A 88 12.50 -2.61 -19.09
CA ALA A 88 13.25 -1.72 -19.98
C ALA A 88 14.76 -2.03 -20.05
N GLY A 89 15.35 -2.58 -18.98
CA GLY A 89 16.77 -2.93 -18.92
C GLY A 89 17.10 -4.38 -19.24
N TYR A 90 16.10 -5.21 -19.55
CA TYR A 90 16.29 -6.64 -19.69
C TYR A 90 16.83 -7.04 -21.06
N THR A 91 17.92 -7.82 -21.09
CA THR A 91 18.61 -8.27 -22.32
C THR A 91 18.51 -9.78 -22.59
N GLY A 92 17.88 -10.53 -21.68
CA GLY A 92 17.70 -11.98 -21.80
C GLY A 92 16.49 -12.41 -22.63
N SER A 93 16.14 -13.70 -22.58
CA SER A 93 14.98 -14.22 -23.30
C SER A 93 13.66 -13.77 -22.66
N SER A 94 12.62 -13.61 -23.47
CA SER A 94 11.27 -13.23 -22.99
C SER A 94 10.71 -14.27 -22.00
N ALA A 95 11.05 -15.53 -22.12
CA ALA A 95 10.62 -16.59 -21.20
C ALA A 95 11.27 -16.49 -19.84
N GLU A 96 12.55 -16.11 -19.78
CA GLU A 96 13.26 -15.87 -18.52
C GLU A 96 12.75 -14.61 -17.85
N LEU A 97 12.53 -13.54 -18.61
CA LEU A 97 11.93 -12.30 -18.12
C LEU A 97 10.57 -12.58 -17.47
N LEU A 98 9.69 -13.31 -18.16
CA LEU A 98 8.37 -13.64 -17.63
C LEU A 98 8.44 -14.47 -16.34
N ARG A 99 9.35 -15.46 -16.29
CA ARG A 99 9.54 -16.31 -15.10
C ARG A 99 10.02 -15.48 -13.91
N GLU A 100 11.01 -14.62 -14.13
CA GLU A 100 11.55 -13.76 -13.09
C GLU A 100 10.52 -12.72 -12.63
N PHE A 101 9.79 -12.11 -13.56
CA PHE A 101 8.69 -11.20 -13.25
C PHE A 101 7.62 -11.88 -12.38
N LEU A 102 7.14 -13.08 -12.76
CA LEU A 102 6.13 -13.81 -12.00
C LEU A 102 6.64 -14.20 -10.60
N ARG A 103 7.89 -14.63 -10.48
CA ARG A 103 8.50 -14.98 -9.21
C ARG A 103 8.61 -13.78 -8.29
N ARG A 104 9.09 -12.64 -8.76
CA ARG A 104 9.20 -11.40 -7.99
C ARG A 104 7.83 -10.86 -7.65
N TRP A 105 6.92 -10.82 -8.61
CA TRP A 105 5.55 -10.41 -8.37
C TRP A 105 4.91 -11.21 -7.24
N TRP A 106 5.09 -12.52 -7.23
CA TRP A 106 4.56 -13.38 -6.17
C TRP A 106 5.22 -13.09 -4.82
N THR A 107 6.53 -12.98 -4.75
CA THR A 107 7.26 -12.76 -3.49
C THR A 107 7.08 -11.35 -2.92
N GLN A 108 7.06 -10.35 -3.78
CA GLN A 108 7.02 -8.94 -3.34
C GLN A 108 5.59 -8.40 -3.22
N TYR A 109 4.66 -8.94 -3.96
CA TYR A 109 3.29 -8.47 -4.01
C TYR A 109 2.27 -9.56 -3.67
N GLY A 110 2.23 -10.66 -4.43
CA GLY A 110 1.19 -11.69 -4.36
C GLY A 110 1.04 -12.34 -2.98
N SER A 111 2.13 -12.47 -2.23
CA SER A 111 2.15 -13.03 -0.87
C SER A 111 2.02 -11.98 0.24
N THR A 112 1.82 -10.70 -0.10
CA THR A 112 1.75 -9.58 0.85
C THR A 112 0.32 -9.03 1.01
N PRO A 113 0.04 -8.26 2.07
CA PRO A 113 -1.24 -7.56 2.21
C PRO A 113 -1.61 -6.68 1.02
N ALA A 114 -0.62 -6.20 0.25
CA ALA A 114 -0.85 -5.40 -0.95
C ALA A 114 -1.66 -6.13 -2.04
N ALA A 115 -1.59 -7.47 -2.13
CA ALA A 115 -2.44 -8.25 -3.03
C ALA A 115 -3.94 -8.12 -2.69
N GLY A 116 -4.28 -7.98 -1.41
CA GLY A 116 -5.63 -7.74 -0.95
C GLY A 116 -6.21 -6.39 -1.40
N LEU A 117 -5.34 -5.43 -1.72
CA LEU A 117 -5.73 -4.10 -2.17
C LEU A 117 -6.46 -4.13 -3.52
N CYS A 118 -6.03 -4.98 -4.47
CA CYS A 118 -6.73 -5.13 -5.76
C CYS A 118 -8.16 -5.62 -5.57
N LYS A 119 -8.36 -6.60 -4.71
CA LYS A 119 -9.70 -7.12 -4.37
C LYS A 119 -10.57 -6.02 -3.72
N LEU A 120 -9.96 -5.25 -2.83
CA LEU A 120 -10.62 -4.14 -2.15
C LEU A 120 -11.03 -3.04 -3.14
N ILE A 121 -10.14 -2.64 -4.05
CA ILE A 121 -10.42 -1.65 -5.09
C ILE A 121 -11.57 -2.10 -5.98
N MET A 122 -11.57 -3.36 -6.42
CA MET A 122 -12.65 -3.91 -7.23
C MET A 122 -13.99 -3.92 -6.48
N GLY A 123 -13.98 -4.27 -5.20
CA GLY A 123 -15.18 -4.27 -4.35
C GLY A 123 -15.74 -2.87 -4.08
N GLU A 124 -14.88 -1.88 -3.99
CA GLU A 124 -15.26 -0.50 -3.64
C GLU A 124 -15.40 0.42 -4.88
N ALA A 125 -15.06 -0.06 -6.09
CA ALA A 125 -15.08 0.75 -7.32
C ALA A 125 -16.44 1.41 -7.59
N ALA A 126 -17.54 0.73 -7.27
CA ALA A 126 -18.88 1.28 -7.42
C ALA A 126 -19.19 2.42 -6.42
N ASN A 127 -18.58 2.36 -5.22
CA ASN A 127 -18.76 3.35 -4.16
C ASN A 127 -17.83 4.56 -4.35
N PHE A 128 -16.72 4.37 -5.08
CA PHE A 128 -15.70 5.39 -5.32
C PHE A 128 -15.30 5.45 -6.80
N PRO A 129 -16.17 6.01 -7.67
CA PRO A 129 -15.89 6.09 -9.12
C PRO A 129 -14.62 6.91 -9.43
N ASP A 130 -14.30 7.92 -8.62
CA ASP A 130 -13.06 8.69 -8.78
C ASP A 130 -11.82 7.85 -8.49
N LEU A 131 -11.90 6.96 -7.50
CA LEU A 131 -10.80 6.05 -7.19
C LEU A 131 -10.57 5.03 -8.31
N ALA A 132 -11.65 4.51 -8.88
CA ALA A 132 -11.57 3.60 -10.03
C ALA A 132 -10.93 4.30 -11.24
N ARG A 133 -11.26 5.56 -11.47
CA ARG A 133 -10.65 6.38 -12.53
C ARG A 133 -9.17 6.65 -12.25
N ASP A 134 -8.82 7.11 -11.05
CA ASP A 134 -7.44 7.35 -10.63
C ASP A 134 -6.59 6.08 -10.78
N TYR A 135 -7.13 4.92 -10.40
CA TYR A 135 -6.45 3.63 -10.57
C TYR A 135 -6.26 3.28 -12.05
N GLN A 136 -7.30 3.49 -12.86
CA GLN A 136 -7.24 3.27 -14.31
C GLN A 136 -6.16 4.14 -14.96
N GLU A 137 -6.11 5.43 -14.64
CA GLU A 137 -5.18 6.38 -15.23
C GLU A 137 -3.73 6.19 -14.76
N GLN A 138 -3.54 5.87 -13.49
CA GLN A 138 -2.19 5.84 -12.91
C GLN A 138 -1.56 4.45 -12.86
N VAL A 139 -2.35 3.40 -12.93
CA VAL A 139 -1.86 2.02 -12.83
C VAL A 139 -2.10 1.24 -14.13
N VAL A 140 -3.33 1.30 -14.67
CA VAL A 140 -3.69 0.47 -15.82
C VAL A 140 -3.18 1.06 -17.13
N GLN A 141 -3.36 2.36 -17.38
CA GLN A 141 -2.94 3.00 -18.64
C GLN A 141 -1.43 2.91 -18.89
N PRO A 142 -0.54 3.23 -17.94
CA PRO A 142 0.89 3.08 -18.16
C PRO A 142 1.32 1.65 -18.51
N SER A 143 0.61 0.64 -18.00
CA SER A 143 0.87 -0.77 -18.36
C SER A 143 0.44 -1.13 -19.80
N HIS A 144 -0.55 -0.44 -20.34
CA HIS A 144 -0.97 -0.58 -21.74
C HIS A 144 0.00 0.07 -22.71
N GLU A 145 0.55 1.22 -22.36
CA GLU A 145 1.56 1.91 -23.20
C GLU A 145 2.83 1.07 -23.34
N LEU A 146 3.20 0.33 -22.28
CA LEU A 146 4.32 -0.60 -22.35
C LEU A 146 4.08 -1.76 -23.31
N ARG A 147 2.85 -2.25 -23.45
CA ARG A 147 2.48 -3.28 -24.44
C ARG A 147 2.55 -2.79 -25.88
N ALA A 148 2.37 -1.48 -26.08
CA ALA A 148 2.44 -0.84 -27.39
C ALA A 148 3.88 -0.50 -27.81
N ALA A 149 4.87 -0.60 -26.93
CA ALA A 149 6.26 -0.41 -27.30
C ALA A 149 6.69 -1.51 -28.29
N PRO A 150 7.30 -1.15 -29.44
CA PRO A 150 7.74 -2.13 -30.41
C PRO A 150 8.77 -3.08 -29.78
N PRO A 151 8.77 -4.38 -30.17
CA PRO A 151 9.76 -5.32 -29.67
C PRO A 151 11.16 -4.77 -29.99
N VAL A 152 12.01 -4.73 -28.96
CA VAL A 152 13.41 -4.32 -29.12
C VAL A 152 14.00 -5.12 -30.27
N ALA A 153 14.40 -4.43 -31.34
CA ALA A 153 14.97 -5.04 -32.54
C ALA A 153 16.13 -5.94 -32.10
N LYS A 154 16.00 -7.24 -32.39
CA LYS A 154 17.11 -8.18 -32.28
C LYS A 154 18.16 -7.72 -33.28
N ASN A 155 19.20 -7.04 -32.81
CA ASN A 155 20.41 -6.92 -33.62
C ASN A 155 21.01 -8.32 -33.68
N ALA A 156 21.11 -8.79 -34.92
CA ALA A 156 21.76 -10.03 -35.32
C ALA A 156 23.26 -10.02 -34.99
#